data_d6b88081fe4ce898e19c0d883e661d48
#
_entry.id   d6b88081fe4ce898e19c0d883e661d48
#
_cell.length_a   1.000
_cell.length_b   1.000
_cell.length_c   1.000
_cell.angle_alpha   90.00
_cell.angle_beta   90.00
_cell.angle_gamma   90.00
#
_symmetry.space_group_name_H-M   'P 1'
#
loop_
_entity.id
_entity.type
_entity.pdbx_description
1 polymer ?
#
loop_
_entity_poly.entity_id
_entity_poly.type
_entity_poly.pdbx_seq_one_letter_code
_entity_poly.pdbx_strand_id
1 'polypeptide(L)'
;MTFPHALGAKPDRPDPRDYRFALTPARATAAAATDRKFYTMVGPDFRIDQGNEGTCVGHASTNVLLAGPTEHDTYADFATEESAHQFARRLYLEASGDATFEQGMHPRDAAAKLKEWGLVDSYWGVPQVDDVITALLTFGPVTIAVPWYSSMFYGDGRLAKAYGNYWIKVNLESEHVGYHDIALTGVDLAPDDGAPAFLRVQNSWGDWGQNGTARLTVESFRRLNIWDNWTFAERPF
;
A
#
# COMPACT_ATOMS: atom_id res chain seq x y z
N MET A 1 18.85 -4.28 18.00
CA MET A 1 17.77 -5.31 17.96
C MET A 1 17.55 -5.67 16.50
N THR A 2 17.42 -6.94 16.19
CA THR A 2 17.01 -7.38 14.85
C THR A 2 15.49 -7.31 14.80
N PHE A 3 14.94 -6.53 13.85
CA PHE A 3 13.49 -6.47 13.62
C PHE A 3 13.04 -7.69 12.80
N PRO A 4 11.78 -8.14 12.97
CA PRO A 4 11.33 -9.41 12.39
C PRO A 4 11.15 -9.36 10.86
N HIS A 5 11.12 -8.16 10.26
CA HIS A 5 10.85 -7.99 8.83
C HIS A 5 11.75 -6.89 8.24
N ALA A 6 12.10 -7.05 6.97
CA ALA A 6 12.87 -6.06 6.23
C ALA A 6 12.01 -4.87 5.80
N LEU A 7 12.68 -3.73 5.67
CA LEU A 7 12.14 -2.46 5.17
C LEU A 7 12.97 -2.06 3.95
N GLY A 8 12.45 -1.20 3.08
CA GLY A 8 13.19 -0.87 1.85
C GLY A 8 12.63 0.30 1.05
N ALA A 9 11.71 1.08 1.60
CA ALA A 9 11.25 2.28 0.93
C ALA A 9 12.26 3.42 1.08
N LYS A 10 12.54 4.14 -0.01
CA LYS A 10 13.38 5.33 -0.03
C LYS A 10 12.54 6.55 -0.39
N PRO A 11 12.77 7.73 0.23
CA PRO A 11 12.09 8.95 -0.15
C PRO A 11 12.31 9.30 -1.62
N ASP A 12 11.24 9.59 -2.35
CA ASP A 12 11.34 10.10 -3.72
C ASP A 12 12.00 11.47 -3.75
N ARG A 13 12.76 11.72 -4.81
CA ARG A 13 13.27 13.06 -5.07
C ARG A 13 12.14 13.88 -5.70
N PRO A 14 11.92 15.14 -5.28
CA PRO A 14 10.95 16.02 -5.94
C PRO A 14 11.20 16.09 -7.45
N ASP A 15 10.19 15.82 -8.25
CA ASP A 15 10.24 15.95 -9.70
C ASP A 15 9.06 16.83 -10.16
N PRO A 16 9.31 17.96 -10.86
CA PRO A 16 8.27 18.85 -11.34
C PRO A 16 7.36 18.21 -12.41
N ARG A 17 7.75 17.06 -12.95
CA ARG A 17 6.96 16.29 -13.92
C ARG A 17 5.94 15.37 -13.25
N ASP A 18 5.99 15.21 -11.94
CA ASP A 18 5.04 14.35 -11.22
C ASP A 18 3.63 14.92 -11.33
N TYR A 19 2.75 14.12 -11.87
CA TYR A 19 1.32 14.43 -11.83
C TYR A 19 0.80 14.19 -10.42
N ARG A 20 0.09 15.18 -9.88
CA ARG A 20 -0.59 15.04 -8.59
C ARG A 20 -2.03 14.62 -8.80
N PHE A 21 -2.49 13.70 -7.98
CA PHE A 21 -3.90 13.36 -7.91
C PHE A 21 -4.69 14.59 -7.44
N ALA A 22 -5.42 15.20 -8.35
CA ALA A 22 -6.17 16.43 -8.03
C ALA A 22 -7.56 16.08 -7.48
N LEU A 23 -7.90 16.67 -6.34
CA LEU A 23 -9.27 16.69 -5.84
C LEU A 23 -10.14 17.60 -6.73
N THR A 24 -10.70 17.04 -7.79
CA THR A 24 -11.66 17.76 -8.63
C THR A 24 -13.03 17.85 -7.95
N PRO A 25 -13.90 18.83 -8.28
CA PRO A 25 -15.25 18.88 -7.75
C PRO A 25 -16.05 17.58 -7.97
N ALA A 26 -15.87 16.92 -9.10
CA ALA A 26 -16.51 15.64 -9.39
C ALA A 26 -16.04 14.53 -8.44
N ARG A 27 -14.71 14.43 -8.18
CA ARG A 27 -14.15 13.48 -7.22
C ARG A 27 -14.59 13.78 -5.78
N ALA A 28 -14.62 15.05 -5.40
CA ALA A 28 -15.12 15.45 -4.09
C ALA A 28 -16.59 15.05 -3.89
N THR A 29 -17.44 15.26 -4.91
CA THR A 29 -18.85 14.84 -4.89
C THR A 29 -18.97 13.32 -4.82
N ALA A 30 -18.19 12.57 -5.59
CA ALA A 30 -18.19 11.11 -5.57
C ALA A 30 -17.70 10.55 -4.23
N ALA A 31 -16.65 11.14 -3.66
CA ALA A 31 -16.18 10.76 -2.32
C ALA A 31 -17.19 11.05 -1.23
N ALA A 32 -17.93 12.17 -1.32
CA ALA A 32 -18.97 12.50 -0.36
C ALA A 32 -20.23 11.61 -0.46
N ALA A 33 -20.37 10.83 -1.54
CA ALA A 33 -21.51 9.93 -1.76
C ALA A 33 -21.34 8.57 -1.06
N THR A 34 -20.14 8.25 -0.57
CA THR A 34 -19.85 7.02 0.15
C THR A 34 -18.78 7.25 1.20
N ASP A 35 -18.88 6.54 2.30
CA ASP A 35 -17.90 6.54 3.38
C ASP A 35 -17.10 5.23 3.46
N ARG A 36 -17.38 4.29 2.52
CA ARG A 36 -16.77 2.96 2.51
C ARG A 36 -16.46 2.46 1.11
N LYS A 37 -15.25 1.94 0.92
CA LYS A 37 -14.83 1.23 -0.29
C LYS A 37 -13.75 0.21 0.03
N PHE A 38 -13.89 -1.01 -0.50
CA PHE A 38 -12.89 -2.06 -0.42
C PHE A 38 -12.67 -2.66 -1.80
N TYR A 39 -11.41 -2.91 -2.14
CA TYR A 39 -10.97 -3.54 -3.37
C TYR A 39 -10.62 -5.00 -3.08
N THR A 40 -11.15 -5.91 -3.87
CA THR A 40 -10.92 -7.35 -3.67
C THR A 40 -9.65 -7.76 -4.39
N MET A 41 -8.75 -8.46 -3.71
CA MET A 41 -7.57 -9.05 -4.32
C MET A 41 -7.95 -10.10 -5.34
N VAL A 42 -7.25 -10.13 -6.47
CA VAL A 42 -7.22 -11.29 -7.37
C VAL A 42 -6.50 -12.41 -6.63
N GLY A 43 -7.16 -13.56 -6.49
CA GLY A 43 -6.66 -14.60 -5.58
C GLY A 43 -6.92 -14.24 -4.12
N PRO A 44 -8.07 -14.62 -3.55
CA PRO A 44 -8.56 -14.12 -2.26
C PRO A 44 -7.63 -14.38 -1.07
N ASP A 45 -6.65 -15.26 -1.25
CA ASP A 45 -5.72 -15.66 -0.19
C ASP A 45 -4.25 -15.28 -0.49
N PHE A 46 -4.00 -14.44 -1.49
CA PHE A 46 -2.62 -14.05 -1.82
C PHE A 46 -2.01 -13.25 -0.67
N ARG A 47 -0.92 -13.78 -0.13
CA ARG A 47 -0.14 -13.24 0.99
C ARG A 47 1.32 -13.22 0.60
N ILE A 48 1.66 -12.41 -0.40
CA ILE A 48 3.04 -12.33 -0.86
C ILE A 48 3.96 -11.91 0.30
N ASP A 49 5.11 -12.58 0.39
CA ASP A 49 6.07 -12.37 1.46
C ASP A 49 7.42 -11.94 0.88
N GLN A 50 7.84 -10.72 1.18
CA GLN A 50 9.15 -10.21 0.79
C GLN A 50 10.31 -10.84 1.60
N GLY A 51 9.99 -11.55 2.68
CA GLY A 51 11.00 -12.12 3.56
C GLY A 51 11.92 -11.07 4.16
N ASN A 52 13.24 -11.31 4.03
CA ASN A 52 14.29 -10.41 4.53
C ASN A 52 14.82 -9.46 3.44
N GLU A 53 14.14 -9.31 2.32
CA GLU A 53 14.55 -8.44 1.22
C GLU A 53 14.01 -7.02 1.38
N GLY A 54 14.77 -6.01 0.97
CA GLY A 54 14.37 -4.60 0.93
C GLY A 54 13.41 -4.26 -0.22
N THR A 55 12.51 -5.19 -0.58
CA THR A 55 11.69 -5.15 -1.80
C THR A 55 10.25 -4.66 -1.57
N CYS A 56 9.96 -4.04 -0.42
CA CYS A 56 8.59 -3.65 -0.05
C CYS A 56 7.88 -2.80 -1.10
N VAL A 57 8.57 -1.91 -1.80
CA VAL A 57 7.97 -1.06 -2.84
C VAL A 57 7.47 -1.89 -4.03
N GLY A 58 8.26 -2.87 -4.48
CA GLY A 58 7.83 -3.79 -5.54
C GLY A 58 6.61 -4.60 -5.13
N HIS A 59 6.60 -5.09 -3.88
CA HIS A 59 5.51 -5.89 -3.33
C HIS A 59 4.24 -5.05 -3.08
N ALA A 60 4.37 -3.83 -2.54
CA ALA A 60 3.22 -2.93 -2.35
C ALA A 60 2.57 -2.55 -3.68
N SER A 61 3.39 -2.22 -4.70
CA SER A 61 2.90 -1.94 -6.06
C SER A 61 2.20 -3.15 -6.67
N THR A 62 2.73 -4.37 -6.46
CA THR A 62 2.09 -5.61 -6.89
C THR A 62 0.75 -5.82 -6.18
N ASN A 63 0.69 -5.60 -4.87
CA ASN A 63 -0.56 -5.68 -4.11
C ASN A 63 -1.63 -4.69 -4.60
N VAL A 64 -1.22 -3.49 -5.06
CA VAL A 64 -2.16 -2.54 -5.68
C VAL A 64 -2.73 -3.11 -6.98
N LEU A 65 -1.90 -3.67 -7.85
CA LEU A 65 -2.37 -4.30 -9.10
C LEU A 65 -3.26 -5.51 -8.84
N LEU A 66 -2.93 -6.33 -7.84
CA LEU A 66 -3.74 -7.48 -7.43
C LEU A 66 -5.10 -7.07 -6.85
N ALA A 67 -5.18 -5.90 -6.19
CA ALA A 67 -6.41 -5.40 -5.60
C ALA A 67 -7.27 -4.60 -6.59
N GLY A 68 -6.68 -4.12 -7.66
CA GLY A 68 -7.19 -3.40 -8.83
C GLY A 68 -8.31 -2.44 -8.64
N PRO A 69 -8.72 -1.59 -9.57
CA PRO A 69 -10.05 -1.83 -10.13
C PRO A 69 -10.01 -2.68 -11.41
N THR A 70 -8.87 -2.89 -12.02
CA THR A 70 -8.73 -3.71 -13.23
C THR A 70 -8.51 -5.17 -12.83
N GLU A 71 -9.30 -6.06 -13.41
CA GLU A 71 -9.12 -7.50 -13.22
C GLU A 71 -7.92 -7.96 -14.04
N HIS A 72 -6.88 -8.41 -13.34
CA HIS A 72 -5.68 -8.98 -13.94
C HIS A 72 -5.64 -10.52 -13.81
N ASP A 73 -6.80 -11.17 -13.67
CA ASP A 73 -6.93 -12.61 -13.46
C ASP A 73 -6.39 -13.45 -14.61
N THR A 74 -6.30 -12.86 -15.81
CA THR A 74 -5.72 -13.50 -17.01
C THR A 74 -4.22 -13.26 -17.13
N TYR A 75 -3.62 -12.42 -16.31
CA TYR A 75 -2.20 -12.14 -16.38
C TYR A 75 -1.38 -13.24 -15.69
N ALA A 76 -0.50 -13.89 -16.43
CA ALA A 76 0.22 -15.09 -15.95
C ALA A 76 1.04 -14.84 -14.67
N ASP A 77 1.57 -13.61 -14.49
CA ASP A 77 2.30 -13.22 -13.29
C ASP A 77 1.43 -13.15 -12.04
N PHE A 78 0.09 -13.15 -12.18
CA PHE A 78 -0.86 -13.10 -11.05
C PHE A 78 -1.67 -14.40 -10.90
N ALA A 79 -1.29 -15.45 -11.60
CA ALA A 79 -1.98 -16.73 -11.54
C ALA A 79 -1.79 -17.46 -10.19
N THR A 80 -0.67 -17.21 -9.50
CA THR A 80 -0.34 -17.81 -8.19
C THR A 80 0.34 -16.78 -7.29
N GLU A 81 0.31 -17.03 -5.99
CA GLU A 81 1.04 -16.23 -5.01
C GLU A 81 2.54 -16.17 -5.32
N GLU A 82 3.13 -17.32 -5.68
CA GLU A 82 4.55 -17.39 -6.06
C GLU A 82 4.86 -16.55 -7.30
N SER A 83 4.04 -16.61 -8.35
CA SER A 83 4.26 -15.80 -9.54
C SER A 83 4.10 -14.31 -9.27
N ALA A 84 3.16 -13.91 -8.40
CA ALA A 84 3.00 -12.53 -7.95
C ALA A 84 4.22 -12.06 -7.12
N HIS A 85 4.76 -12.92 -6.27
CA HIS A 85 6.00 -12.64 -5.54
C HIS A 85 7.19 -12.44 -6.50
N GLN A 86 7.35 -13.31 -7.50
CA GLN A 86 8.40 -13.16 -8.50
C GLN A 86 8.22 -11.91 -9.37
N PHE A 87 6.97 -11.54 -9.68
CA PHE A 87 6.68 -10.27 -10.35
C PHE A 87 7.14 -9.07 -9.50
N ALA A 88 6.85 -9.06 -8.20
CA ALA A 88 7.28 -7.99 -7.29
C ALA A 88 8.81 -7.85 -7.24
N ARG A 89 9.53 -8.98 -7.20
CA ARG A 89 11.01 -9.00 -7.23
C ARG A 89 11.56 -8.52 -8.57
N ARG A 90 10.95 -8.92 -9.70
CA ARG A 90 11.32 -8.44 -11.02
C ARG A 90 11.10 -6.93 -11.14
N LEU A 91 9.95 -6.43 -10.68
CA LEU A 91 9.65 -5.00 -10.65
C LEU A 91 10.73 -4.23 -9.85
N TYR A 92 11.06 -4.73 -8.66
CA TYR A 92 12.12 -4.14 -7.84
C TYR A 92 13.47 -4.13 -8.57
N LEU A 93 13.90 -5.27 -9.10
CA LEU A 93 15.19 -5.42 -9.78
C LEU A 93 15.31 -4.47 -10.98
N GLU A 94 14.29 -4.42 -11.84
CA GLU A 94 14.34 -3.62 -13.06
C GLU A 94 14.15 -2.13 -12.82
N ALA A 95 13.43 -1.74 -11.74
CA ALA A 95 13.25 -0.34 -11.41
C ALA A 95 14.43 0.24 -10.60
N SER A 96 15.01 -0.54 -9.67
CA SER A 96 16.11 -0.07 -8.81
C SER A 96 17.50 -0.37 -9.37
N GLY A 97 17.63 -1.41 -10.20
CA GLY A 97 18.93 -1.95 -10.64
C GLY A 97 19.68 -2.72 -9.54
N ASP A 98 19.07 -2.93 -8.37
CA ASP A 98 19.72 -3.60 -7.25
C ASP A 98 19.48 -5.12 -7.26
N ALA A 99 20.47 -5.87 -7.72
CA ALA A 99 20.42 -7.32 -7.76
C ALA A 99 20.67 -7.98 -6.38
N THR A 100 21.01 -7.21 -5.35
CA THR A 100 21.17 -7.74 -3.99
C THR A 100 19.87 -7.81 -3.21
N PHE A 101 18.84 -7.06 -3.66
CA PHE A 101 17.54 -6.90 -3.00
C PHE A 101 17.63 -6.31 -1.57
N GLU A 102 18.69 -5.55 -1.29
CA GLU A 102 18.95 -5.02 0.06
C GLU A 102 18.85 -3.50 0.14
N GLN A 103 19.11 -2.79 -0.97
CA GLN A 103 19.29 -1.34 -0.93
C GLN A 103 17.97 -0.56 -0.83
N GLY A 104 16.83 -1.20 -1.13
CA GLY A 104 15.55 -0.54 -1.20
C GLY A 104 15.35 0.29 -2.49
N MET A 105 14.14 0.83 -2.69
CA MET A 105 13.73 1.49 -3.92
C MET A 105 12.84 2.71 -3.63
N HIS A 106 12.85 3.67 -4.56
CA HIS A 106 11.91 4.78 -4.54
C HIS A 106 10.54 4.34 -5.09
N PRO A 107 9.41 4.68 -4.45
CA PRO A 107 8.07 4.30 -4.91
C PRO A 107 7.75 4.77 -6.34
N ARG A 108 8.21 5.97 -6.73
CA ARG A 108 8.05 6.47 -8.10
C ARG A 108 8.70 5.58 -9.15
N ASP A 109 9.85 4.99 -8.85
CA ASP A 109 10.58 4.16 -9.82
C ASP A 109 9.76 2.91 -10.17
N ALA A 110 9.05 2.32 -9.19
CA ALA A 110 8.10 1.25 -9.44
C ALA A 110 6.94 1.72 -10.33
N ALA A 111 6.32 2.86 -10.02
CA ALA A 111 5.23 3.42 -10.80
C ALA A 111 5.64 3.70 -12.26
N ALA A 112 6.83 4.27 -12.46
CA ALA A 112 7.39 4.54 -13.78
C ALA A 112 7.65 3.24 -14.57
N LYS A 113 8.17 2.19 -13.91
CA LYS A 113 8.43 0.89 -14.52
C LYS A 113 7.14 0.18 -14.91
N LEU A 114 6.11 0.20 -14.09
CA LEU A 114 4.79 -0.34 -14.43
C LEU A 114 4.19 0.33 -15.68
N LYS A 115 4.37 1.65 -15.81
CA LYS A 115 3.98 2.38 -17.02
C LYS A 115 4.82 1.98 -18.22
N GLU A 116 6.12 1.83 -18.08
CA GLU A 116 7.02 1.36 -19.13
C GLU A 116 6.62 -0.04 -19.64
N TRP A 117 6.21 -0.93 -18.71
CA TRP A 117 5.70 -2.26 -19.05
C TRP A 117 4.30 -2.25 -19.67
N GLY A 118 3.61 -1.10 -19.67
CA GLY A 118 2.26 -0.96 -20.20
C GLY A 118 1.15 -1.54 -19.33
N LEU A 119 1.43 -1.83 -18.06
CA LEU A 119 0.44 -2.33 -17.09
C LEU A 119 -0.42 -1.19 -16.53
N VAL A 120 0.09 0.03 -16.55
CA VAL A 120 -0.66 1.22 -16.17
C VAL A 120 -0.51 2.29 -17.26
N ASP A 121 -1.59 3.03 -17.53
CA ASP A 121 -1.57 4.15 -18.46
C ASP A 121 -0.92 5.39 -17.86
N SER A 122 -1.11 5.59 -16.58
CA SER A 122 -0.59 6.73 -15.84
C SER A 122 -0.57 6.44 -14.33
N TYR A 123 0.19 7.24 -13.61
CA TYR A 123 0.28 7.22 -12.16
C TYR A 123 0.28 8.64 -11.61
N TRP A 124 -0.20 8.80 -10.38
CA TRP A 124 -0.28 10.09 -9.72
C TRP A 124 0.21 10.01 -8.28
N GLY A 125 0.98 11.02 -7.88
CA GLY A 125 1.32 11.23 -6.49
C GLY A 125 0.10 11.69 -5.68
N VAL A 126 -0.08 11.13 -4.51
CA VAL A 126 -1.20 11.39 -3.57
C VAL A 126 -0.64 11.93 -2.26
N PRO A 127 -0.21 13.21 -2.20
CA PRO A 127 0.66 13.71 -1.13
C PRO A 127 -0.05 13.96 0.19
N GLN A 128 -1.38 14.04 0.22
CA GLN A 128 -2.15 14.37 1.41
C GLN A 128 -3.03 13.20 1.85
N VAL A 129 -3.23 13.04 3.16
CA VAL A 129 -4.08 11.99 3.72
C VAL A 129 -5.50 12.02 3.15
N ASP A 130 -6.07 13.22 2.98
CA ASP A 130 -7.42 13.37 2.43
C ASP A 130 -7.48 13.03 0.94
N ASP A 131 -6.40 13.27 0.20
CA ASP A 131 -6.28 12.83 -1.20
C ASP A 131 -6.20 11.30 -1.28
N VAL A 132 -5.45 10.66 -0.37
CA VAL A 132 -5.39 9.18 -0.26
C VAL A 132 -6.77 8.60 0.01
N ILE A 133 -7.52 9.16 0.97
CA ILE A 133 -8.88 8.72 1.27
C ILE A 133 -9.78 8.91 0.04
N THR A 134 -9.69 10.06 -0.63
CA THR A 134 -10.45 10.34 -1.85
C THR A 134 -10.09 9.38 -2.98
N ALA A 135 -8.81 9.08 -3.18
CA ALA A 135 -8.37 8.12 -4.18
C ALA A 135 -8.96 6.72 -3.89
N LEU A 136 -8.90 6.27 -2.64
CA LEU A 136 -9.50 5.00 -2.22
C LEU A 136 -11.02 4.95 -2.44
N LEU A 137 -11.74 6.04 -2.20
CA LEU A 137 -13.20 6.08 -2.38
C LEU A 137 -13.63 6.15 -3.85
N THR A 138 -12.82 6.77 -4.73
CA THR A 138 -13.29 7.18 -6.06
C THR A 138 -12.45 6.69 -7.23
N PHE A 139 -11.26 6.13 -6.96
CA PHE A 139 -10.32 5.82 -8.04
C PHE A 139 -9.76 4.41 -7.94
N GLY A 140 -8.96 4.10 -6.92
CA GLY A 140 -8.31 2.79 -6.79
C GLY A 140 -7.49 2.67 -5.52
N PRO A 141 -6.83 1.51 -5.34
CA PRO A 141 -5.86 1.30 -4.29
C PRO A 141 -4.68 2.28 -4.38
N VAL A 142 -3.94 2.43 -3.29
CA VAL A 142 -2.83 3.38 -3.17
C VAL A 142 -1.65 2.68 -2.52
N THR A 143 -0.43 2.82 -3.05
CA THR A 143 0.78 2.53 -2.28
C THR A 143 1.08 3.71 -1.36
N ILE A 144 1.53 3.43 -0.16
CA ILE A 144 1.96 4.47 0.78
C ILE A 144 3.31 4.11 1.40
N ALA A 145 4.28 5.01 1.24
CA ALA A 145 5.53 4.93 1.96
C ALA A 145 5.41 5.68 3.29
N VAL A 146 5.61 4.97 4.37
CA VAL A 146 5.44 5.49 5.73
C VAL A 146 6.69 5.27 6.57
N PRO A 147 7.02 6.18 7.50
CA PRO A 147 7.98 5.88 8.54
C PRO A 147 7.44 4.71 9.38
N TRP A 148 8.27 3.69 9.55
CA TRP A 148 7.89 2.51 10.32
C TRP A 148 8.50 2.59 11.72
N TYR A 149 7.65 2.44 12.69
CA TYR A 149 8.03 2.44 14.10
C TYR A 149 7.99 1.04 14.69
N SER A 150 8.85 0.74 15.65
CA SER A 150 8.96 -0.61 16.24
C SER A 150 7.63 -1.13 16.81
N SER A 151 6.76 -0.24 17.28
CA SER A 151 5.41 -0.61 17.72
C SER A 151 4.51 -1.13 16.60
N MET A 152 4.79 -0.77 15.33
CA MET A 152 3.94 -1.11 14.19
C MET A 152 4.13 -2.56 13.71
N PHE A 153 5.17 -3.25 14.17
CA PHE A 153 5.29 -4.70 13.96
C PHE A 153 4.24 -5.50 14.72
N TYR A 154 3.56 -4.87 15.67
CA TYR A 154 2.63 -5.52 16.59
C TYR A 154 1.23 -4.91 16.50
N GLY A 155 0.22 -5.71 16.84
CA GLY A 155 -1.16 -5.27 16.88
C GLY A 155 -1.50 -4.40 18.11
N ASP A 156 -2.48 -3.52 17.95
CA ASP A 156 -3.14 -2.86 19.09
C ASP A 156 -4.15 -3.82 19.74
N GLY A 157 -3.71 -4.49 20.79
CA GLY A 157 -4.54 -5.46 21.50
C GLY A 157 -5.81 -4.86 22.11
N ARG A 158 -5.85 -3.55 22.41
CA ARG A 158 -7.04 -2.87 22.89
C ARG A 158 -8.11 -2.76 21.80
N LEU A 159 -7.73 -2.33 20.61
CA LEU A 159 -8.65 -2.24 19.47
C LEU A 159 -9.07 -3.64 18.99
N ALA A 160 -8.14 -4.60 18.93
CA ALA A 160 -8.46 -5.97 18.58
C ALA A 160 -9.45 -6.63 19.55
N LYS A 161 -9.34 -6.36 20.86
CA LYS A 161 -10.29 -6.84 21.85
C LYS A 161 -11.67 -6.20 21.72
N ALA A 162 -11.73 -4.92 21.36
CA ALA A 162 -12.99 -4.18 21.26
C ALA A 162 -13.76 -4.48 19.97
N TYR A 163 -13.05 -4.61 18.84
CA TYR A 163 -13.66 -4.60 17.50
C TYR A 163 -13.20 -5.78 16.62
N GLY A 164 -12.49 -6.75 17.19
CA GLY A 164 -11.88 -7.81 16.38
C GLY A 164 -10.80 -7.29 15.43
N ASN A 165 -10.38 -8.14 14.50
CA ASN A 165 -9.38 -7.86 13.47
C ASN A 165 -7.99 -7.50 14.05
N TYR A 166 -7.01 -7.35 13.17
CA TYR A 166 -5.68 -6.89 13.53
C TYR A 166 -5.56 -5.38 13.26
N TRP A 167 -5.19 -4.61 14.28
CA TRP A 167 -5.02 -3.17 14.21
C TRP A 167 -3.55 -2.81 14.38
N ILE A 168 -3.00 -2.01 13.48
CA ILE A 168 -1.61 -1.55 13.61
C ILE A 168 -1.49 -0.62 14.81
N LYS A 169 -0.53 -0.91 15.70
CA LYS A 169 -0.24 -0.06 16.86
C LYS A 169 0.75 1.04 16.47
N VAL A 170 0.26 2.25 16.28
CA VAL A 170 1.12 3.41 15.99
C VAL A 170 1.48 4.13 17.29
N ASN A 171 2.74 4.04 17.70
CA ASN A 171 3.32 4.83 18.79
C ASN A 171 4.58 5.54 18.27
N LEU A 172 4.48 6.86 18.06
CA LEU A 172 5.56 7.69 17.51
C LEU A 172 6.72 7.90 18.50
N GLU A 173 6.54 7.54 19.78
CA GLU A 173 7.61 7.54 20.78
C GLU A 173 8.44 6.25 20.77
N SER A 174 7.98 5.21 20.06
CA SER A 174 8.78 4.01 19.86
C SER A 174 9.88 4.25 18.81
N GLU A 175 10.86 3.35 18.75
CA GLU A 175 11.99 3.47 17.84
C GLU A 175 11.54 3.57 16.37
N HIS A 176 12.01 4.60 15.65
CA HIS A 176 11.89 4.68 14.19
C HIS A 176 12.92 3.73 13.57
N VAL A 177 12.44 2.74 12.83
CA VAL A 177 13.26 1.63 12.34
C VAL A 177 13.55 1.69 10.84
N GLY A 178 12.95 2.65 10.13
CA GLY A 178 13.14 2.86 8.70
C GLY A 178 11.84 3.25 8.01
N TYR A 179 11.80 3.01 6.70
CA TYR A 179 10.64 3.32 5.88
C TYR A 179 10.12 2.05 5.20
N HIS A 180 8.82 1.92 5.16
CA HIS A 180 8.14 0.77 4.57
C HIS A 180 7.05 1.22 3.62
N ASP A 181 6.91 0.52 2.49
CA ASP A 181 5.83 0.73 1.55
C ASP A 181 4.79 -0.39 1.69
N ILE A 182 3.53 0.00 1.78
CA ILE A 182 2.39 -0.89 1.93
C ILE A 182 1.27 -0.48 0.98
N ALA A 183 0.40 -1.41 0.63
CA ALA A 183 -0.79 -1.11 -0.15
C ALA A 183 -1.97 -0.79 0.78
N LEU A 184 -2.70 0.27 0.47
CA LEU A 184 -4.02 0.53 0.99
C LEU A 184 -5.06 0.01 -0.01
N THR A 185 -5.86 -0.93 0.42
CA THR A 185 -6.85 -1.62 -0.41
C THR A 185 -8.28 -1.34 0.02
N GLY A 186 -8.49 -0.36 0.89
CA GLY A 186 -9.82 0.07 1.26
C GLY A 186 -9.84 1.08 2.40
N VAL A 187 -11.00 1.65 2.59
CA VAL A 187 -11.31 2.64 3.62
C VAL A 187 -12.72 2.43 4.15
N ASP A 188 -12.91 2.65 5.44
CA ASP A 188 -14.21 2.73 6.09
C ASP A 188 -14.19 3.90 7.08
N LEU A 189 -14.95 4.94 6.78
CA LEU A 189 -15.01 6.16 7.57
C LEU A 189 -16.11 6.12 8.65
N ALA A 190 -17.07 5.21 8.51
CA ALA A 190 -18.19 5.03 9.43
C ALA A 190 -18.52 3.53 9.63
N PRO A 191 -17.63 2.77 10.32
CA PRO A 191 -17.87 1.35 10.54
C PRO A 191 -19.14 1.07 11.34
N ASP A 192 -19.93 0.09 10.88
CA ASP A 192 -21.24 -0.26 11.49
C ASP A 192 -21.11 -0.81 12.92
N ASP A 193 -19.95 -1.36 13.29
CA ASP A 193 -19.63 -1.92 14.60
C ASP A 193 -19.17 -0.86 15.62
N GLY A 194 -19.17 0.42 15.22
CA GLY A 194 -18.71 1.53 16.05
C GLY A 194 -17.20 1.60 16.22
N ALA A 195 -16.43 0.86 15.43
CA ALA A 195 -14.98 0.96 15.39
C ALA A 195 -14.55 2.37 14.90
N PRO A 196 -13.33 2.81 15.21
CA PRO A 196 -12.79 4.04 14.62
C PRO A 196 -12.65 3.88 13.12
N ALA A 197 -12.81 5.00 12.38
CA ALA A 197 -12.54 5.06 10.94
C ALA A 197 -11.16 4.49 10.61
N PHE A 198 -11.06 3.66 9.56
CA PHE A 198 -9.83 2.94 9.25
C PHE A 198 -9.56 2.78 7.76
N LEU A 199 -8.30 2.54 7.46
CA LEU A 199 -7.77 2.10 6.18
C LEU A 199 -7.45 0.61 6.27
N ARG A 200 -7.81 -0.16 5.24
CA ARG A 200 -7.38 -1.55 5.11
C ARG A 200 -6.00 -1.57 4.47
N VAL A 201 -5.05 -2.12 5.20
CA VAL A 201 -3.68 -2.34 4.76
C VAL A 201 -3.53 -3.76 4.22
N GLN A 202 -2.88 -3.91 3.07
CA GLN A 202 -2.32 -5.15 2.58
C GLN A 202 -0.81 -5.02 2.68
N ASN A 203 -0.19 -5.87 3.50
CA ASN A 203 1.25 -5.90 3.70
C ASN A 203 1.91 -7.03 2.89
N SER A 204 3.22 -7.03 2.83
CA SER A 204 4.04 -8.02 2.13
C SER A 204 4.92 -8.84 3.08
N TRP A 205 4.35 -9.27 4.20
CA TRP A 205 5.03 -10.09 5.22
C TRP A 205 4.26 -11.39 5.53
N GLY A 206 3.80 -12.07 4.46
CA GLY A 206 3.09 -13.34 4.57
C GLY A 206 1.86 -13.24 5.49
N ASP A 207 1.82 -14.07 6.51
CA ASP A 207 0.71 -14.15 7.47
C ASP A 207 0.66 -13.01 8.51
N TRP A 208 1.56 -12.01 8.42
CA TRP A 208 1.55 -10.89 9.36
C TRP A 208 0.16 -10.25 9.45
N GLY A 209 -0.23 -9.88 10.66
CA GLY A 209 -1.53 -9.27 10.88
C GLY A 209 -2.66 -10.31 10.90
N GLN A 210 -3.62 -10.14 10.05
CA GLN A 210 -4.71 -11.09 9.82
C GLN A 210 -4.65 -11.57 8.36
N ASN A 211 -3.90 -12.64 8.12
CA ASN A 211 -3.68 -13.16 6.77
C ASN A 211 -3.11 -12.08 5.80
N GLY A 212 -2.01 -11.42 6.20
CA GLY A 212 -1.36 -10.38 5.43
C GLY A 212 -2.05 -9.01 5.47
N THR A 213 -3.20 -8.89 6.14
CA THR A 213 -3.96 -7.64 6.23
C THR A 213 -3.97 -7.06 7.64
N ALA A 214 -4.21 -5.75 7.71
CA ALA A 214 -4.41 -5.05 8.99
C ALA A 214 -5.33 -3.84 8.80
N ARG A 215 -5.83 -3.30 9.91
CA ARG A 215 -6.52 -2.02 9.97
C ARG A 215 -5.59 -0.96 10.54
N LEU A 216 -5.50 0.18 9.89
CA LEU A 216 -4.81 1.37 10.36
C LEU A 216 -5.86 2.46 10.60
N THR A 217 -6.00 2.97 11.83
CA THR A 217 -6.97 4.03 12.06
C THR A 217 -6.62 5.29 11.26
N VAL A 218 -7.62 5.97 10.72
CA VAL A 218 -7.43 7.24 9.99
C VAL A 218 -6.72 8.27 10.89
N GLU A 219 -7.02 8.29 12.19
CA GLU A 219 -6.33 9.15 13.15
C GLU A 219 -4.83 8.83 13.22
N SER A 220 -4.46 7.55 13.35
CA SER A 220 -3.06 7.14 13.36
C SER A 220 -2.36 7.45 12.04
N PHE A 221 -3.04 7.25 10.91
CA PHE A 221 -2.51 7.58 9.60
C PHE A 221 -2.22 9.08 9.45
N ARG A 222 -3.12 9.96 9.94
CA ARG A 222 -2.89 11.42 9.96
C ARG A 222 -1.69 11.84 10.79
N ARG A 223 -1.30 11.06 11.78
CA ARG A 223 -0.13 11.33 12.64
C ARG A 223 1.18 10.87 12.02
N LEU A 224 1.14 9.90 11.10
CA LEU A 224 2.33 9.49 10.36
C LEU A 224 2.69 10.59 9.35
N ASN A 225 3.97 10.90 9.26
CA ASN A 225 4.47 11.83 8.23
C ASN A 225 4.61 11.05 6.92
N ILE A 226 3.53 10.99 6.16
CA ILE A 226 3.50 10.34 4.84
C ILE A 226 4.07 11.27 3.78
N TRP A 227 4.75 10.72 2.77
CA TRP A 227 5.38 11.53 1.73
C TRP A 227 5.24 10.96 0.33
N ASP A 228 5.51 9.72 0.08
CA ASP A 228 5.54 9.17 -1.28
C ASP A 228 4.44 8.12 -1.45
N ASN A 229 3.28 8.59 -1.89
CA ASN A 229 2.10 7.75 -2.08
C ASN A 229 1.68 7.84 -3.53
N TRP A 230 1.36 6.71 -4.13
CA TRP A 230 1.05 6.61 -5.55
C TRP A 230 -0.22 5.80 -5.79
N THR A 231 -1.05 6.27 -6.74
CA THR A 231 -2.17 5.51 -7.29
C THR A 231 -2.02 5.38 -8.80
N PHE A 232 -2.56 4.31 -9.38
CA PHE A 232 -2.34 3.92 -10.75
C PHE A 232 -3.64 3.92 -11.54
N ALA A 233 -3.61 4.40 -12.81
CA ALA A 233 -4.63 4.07 -13.80
C ALA A 233 -4.20 2.80 -14.52
N GLU A 234 -4.73 1.70 -14.08
CA GLU A 234 -4.45 0.39 -14.65
C GLU A 234 -5.03 0.29 -16.06
N ARG A 235 -4.30 -0.40 -16.93
CA ARG A 235 -4.75 -0.65 -18.30
C ARG A 235 -5.56 -1.95 -18.31
N PRO A 236 -6.82 -1.92 -18.77
CA PRO A 236 -7.55 -3.16 -19.04
C PRO A 236 -6.86 -3.90 -20.20
N PHE A 237 -6.76 -5.22 -20.07
CA PHE A 237 -6.23 -6.11 -21.10
C PHE A 237 -7.28 -6.52 -22.12
#